data_125471dd79230582525243deca4529db
#
_entry.id   125471dd79230582525243deca4529db
#
_cell.length_a   1.000
_cell.length_b   1.000
_cell.length_c   1.000
_cell.angle_alpha   90.00
_cell.angle_beta   90.00
_cell.angle_gamma   90.00
#
_symmetry.space_group_name_H-M   'P 1'
#
loop_
_entity.id
_entity.type
_entity.pdbx_description
1 polymer ?
#
loop_
_entity_poly.entity_id
_entity_poly.type
_entity_poly.pdbx_seq_one_letter_code
_entity_poly.pdbx_strand_id
1 'polypeptide(L)'
;MILVGYFKTFLFAAIATIGFGLLGCGSSGYPSVSGVITSGGTPVVGVQVLYTPMASGKNHTPGPYSIGVSDENGRYNLKTRYGDQGAVPGRHKVGFNYGDTDPGQMGSLQLMLREAKGDGAKETKLRAQIAELKEKLRSRPKNIMNKEFQVDITAEGATDANFELDDA
;
A
#
# COMPACT_ATOMS: atom_id res chain seq x y z
N MET A 1 60.58 -57.43 -1.96
CA MET A 1 60.84 -56.81 -3.27
C MET A 1 59.65 -56.04 -3.70
N ILE A 2 59.74 -54.74 -3.53
CA ILE A 2 59.32 -53.71 -4.52
C ILE A 2 57.85 -53.46 -4.60
N LEU A 3 57.40 -52.35 -4.45
CA LEU A 3 57.46 -50.91 -4.57
C LEU A 3 56.04 -50.38 -4.65
N VAL A 4 55.65 -49.54 -3.75
CA VAL A 4 55.38 -48.12 -3.93
C VAL A 4 54.38 -47.74 -5.00
N GLY A 5 53.32 -47.22 -4.55
CA GLY A 5 52.37 -46.48 -5.35
C GLY A 5 51.57 -45.49 -4.52
N TYR A 6 52.25 -44.50 -3.93
CA TYR A 6 51.61 -43.29 -3.45
C TYR A 6 51.17 -42.49 -4.65
N PHE A 7 49.89 -42.34 -4.85
CA PHE A 7 49.42 -41.32 -5.76
C PHE A 7 48.25 -40.54 -5.16
N LYS A 8 48.67 -39.51 -4.48
CA LYS A 8 48.12 -38.17 -4.52
C LYS A 8 46.61 -38.06 -4.54
N THR A 9 46.09 -37.95 -3.37
CA THR A 9 44.87 -37.21 -3.06
C THR A 9 45.05 -35.75 -3.49
N PHE A 10 44.57 -35.41 -4.66
CA PHE A 10 44.39 -34.02 -5.07
C PHE A 10 43.14 -33.49 -4.45
N LEU A 11 43.36 -32.68 -3.46
CA LEU A 11 42.46 -31.78 -2.80
C LEU A 11 41.87 -30.80 -3.83
N PHE A 12 40.67 -31.04 -4.31
CA PHE A 12 39.88 -30.02 -5.00
C PHE A 12 39.12 -29.23 -3.95
N ALA A 13 39.77 -28.20 -3.46
CA ALA A 13 39.09 -27.11 -2.77
C ALA A 13 38.29 -26.33 -3.81
N ALA A 14 37.04 -26.75 -4.00
CA ALA A 14 36.04 -25.93 -4.71
C ALA A 14 35.68 -24.75 -3.83
N ILE A 15 36.32 -23.63 -4.10
CA ILE A 15 35.89 -22.32 -3.56
C ILE A 15 34.56 -21.99 -4.21
N ALA A 16 33.49 -22.31 -3.52
CA ALA A 16 32.19 -21.79 -3.85
C ALA A 16 32.14 -20.30 -3.46
N THR A 17 32.58 -19.44 -4.36
CA THR A 17 32.31 -18.01 -4.31
C THR A 17 30.81 -17.84 -4.46
N ILE A 18 30.12 -17.79 -3.32
CA ILE A 18 28.74 -17.31 -3.24
C ILE A 18 28.78 -15.84 -3.62
N GLY A 19 28.55 -15.58 -4.89
CA GLY A 19 28.27 -14.25 -5.38
C GLY A 19 27.00 -13.75 -4.71
N PHE A 20 27.14 -12.99 -3.63
CA PHE A 20 26.09 -12.16 -3.08
C PHE A 20 25.79 -11.11 -4.15
N GLY A 21 24.90 -11.46 -5.07
CA GLY A 21 24.31 -10.52 -6.00
C GLY A 21 23.59 -9.47 -5.18
N LEU A 22 24.22 -8.33 -5.01
CA LEU A 22 23.58 -7.09 -4.62
C LEU A 22 22.53 -6.81 -5.69
N LEU A 23 21.33 -7.33 -5.50
CA LEU A 23 20.13 -6.79 -6.14
C LEU A 23 19.97 -5.38 -5.61
N GLY A 24 20.74 -4.47 -6.17
CA GLY A 24 20.51 -3.05 -6.05
C GLY A 24 19.18 -2.75 -6.70
N CYS A 25 18.08 -2.90 -5.96
CA CYS A 25 16.86 -2.22 -6.27
C CYS A 25 17.19 -0.75 -6.37
N GLY A 26 17.06 -0.18 -7.57
CA GLY A 26 17.25 1.24 -7.78
C GLY A 26 16.34 1.98 -6.79
N SER A 27 16.93 2.57 -5.76
CA SER A 27 16.20 3.38 -4.81
C SER A 27 15.66 4.58 -5.57
N SER A 28 14.37 4.62 -5.84
CA SER A 28 13.66 5.90 -5.93
C SER A 28 14.14 6.69 -4.72
N GLY A 29 14.54 7.94 -4.86
CA GLY A 29 15.20 8.72 -3.80
C GLY A 29 14.39 8.88 -2.49
N TYR A 30 13.35 8.09 -2.26
CA TYR A 30 12.50 8.08 -1.07
C TYR A 30 12.51 6.72 -0.38
N PRO A 31 12.63 6.69 0.95
CA PRO A 31 12.53 5.47 1.74
C PRO A 31 11.15 4.81 1.59
N SER A 32 11.13 3.49 1.52
CA SER A 32 9.90 2.71 1.40
C SER A 32 9.06 2.81 2.66
N VAL A 33 7.75 3.00 2.49
CA VAL A 33 6.80 3.04 3.61
C VAL A 33 5.62 2.15 3.29
N SER A 34 5.30 1.25 4.22
CA SER A 34 4.18 0.33 4.15
C SER A 34 3.61 0.04 5.53
N GLY A 35 2.40 -0.49 5.58
CA GLY A 35 1.74 -0.87 6.82
C GLY A 35 0.40 -1.56 6.58
N VAL A 36 -0.36 -1.75 7.65
CA VAL A 36 -1.68 -2.35 7.65
C VAL A 36 -2.68 -1.41 8.32
N ILE A 37 -3.88 -1.34 7.77
CA ILE A 37 -5.01 -0.59 8.35
C ILE A 37 -6.04 -1.59 8.83
N THR A 38 -6.40 -1.47 10.10
CA THR A 38 -7.43 -2.29 10.74
C THR A 38 -8.47 -1.42 11.43
N SER A 39 -9.65 -1.99 11.69
CA SER A 39 -10.71 -1.42 12.52
C SER A 39 -11.31 -2.54 13.36
N GLY A 40 -11.23 -2.43 14.68
CA GLY A 40 -11.58 -3.53 15.59
C GLY A 40 -10.79 -4.81 15.31
N GLY A 41 -9.53 -4.69 14.91
CA GLY A 41 -8.67 -5.82 14.52
C GLY A 41 -8.97 -6.43 13.14
N THR A 42 -9.97 -5.92 12.42
CA THR A 42 -10.34 -6.40 11.07
C THR A 42 -9.67 -5.53 10.00
N PRO A 43 -9.05 -6.12 8.95
CA PRO A 43 -8.47 -5.37 7.85
C PRO A 43 -9.50 -4.46 7.16
N VAL A 44 -9.15 -3.20 6.92
CA VAL A 44 -10.01 -2.25 6.20
C VAL A 44 -9.53 -2.09 4.77
N VAL A 45 -10.41 -2.38 3.83
CA VAL A 45 -10.12 -2.43 2.39
C VAL A 45 -10.47 -1.10 1.71
N GLY A 46 -9.61 -0.66 0.78
CA GLY A 46 -9.87 0.49 -0.09
C GLY A 46 -9.75 1.85 0.61
N VAL A 47 -9.13 1.90 1.78
CA VAL A 47 -8.80 3.16 2.45
C VAL A 47 -7.59 3.78 1.79
N GLN A 48 -7.70 5.01 1.40
CA GLN A 48 -6.60 5.84 0.96
C GLN A 48 -5.93 6.48 2.17
N VAL A 49 -4.65 6.22 2.33
CA VAL A 49 -3.78 6.83 3.35
C VAL A 49 -3.01 7.97 2.69
N LEU A 50 -3.10 9.15 3.24
CA LEU A 50 -2.40 10.34 2.76
C LEU A 50 -1.34 10.77 3.77
N TYR A 51 -0.09 10.74 3.37
CA TYR A 51 1.05 11.24 4.13
C TYR A 51 1.44 12.63 3.61
N THR A 52 1.19 13.65 4.40
CA THR A 52 1.54 15.03 4.08
C THR A 52 2.76 15.45 4.88
N PRO A 53 3.93 15.68 4.26
CA PRO A 53 5.12 16.08 4.98
C PRO A 53 4.93 17.45 5.63
N MET A 54 5.39 17.58 6.86
CA MET A 54 5.29 18.81 7.64
C MET A 54 6.57 19.64 7.52
N ALA A 55 6.41 20.96 7.45
CA ALA A 55 7.56 21.84 7.50
C ALA A 55 8.28 21.70 8.85
N SER A 56 9.61 21.66 8.82
CA SER A 56 10.45 21.54 10.01
C SER A 56 11.58 22.58 9.99
N GLY A 57 11.70 23.34 11.07
CA GLY A 57 12.76 24.34 11.22
C GLY A 57 12.79 25.34 10.08
N LYS A 58 13.93 25.40 9.35
CA LYS A 58 14.14 26.30 8.20
C LYS A 58 13.60 25.74 6.87
N ASN A 59 13.13 24.48 6.85
CA ASN A 59 12.61 23.87 5.63
C ASN A 59 11.15 24.21 5.43
N HIS A 60 10.88 25.19 4.57
CA HIS A 60 9.53 25.62 4.21
C HIS A 60 8.95 24.85 3.03
N THR A 61 9.73 23.95 2.40
CA THR A 61 9.29 23.13 1.26
C THR A 61 9.51 21.65 1.59
N PRO A 62 8.61 21.04 2.37
CA PRO A 62 8.82 19.71 2.92
C PRO A 62 8.78 18.57 1.88
N GLY A 63 8.48 18.85 0.62
CA GLY A 63 8.45 17.87 -0.47
C GLY A 63 7.04 17.37 -0.82
N PRO A 64 6.95 16.38 -1.73
CA PRO A 64 5.66 15.86 -2.18
C PRO A 64 4.97 15.04 -1.09
N TYR A 65 3.64 15.06 -1.09
CA TYR A 65 2.85 14.10 -0.33
C TYR A 65 2.92 12.71 -0.95
N SER A 66 2.65 11.69 -0.15
CA SER A 66 2.58 10.29 -0.59
C SER A 66 1.21 9.68 -0.26
N ILE A 67 0.77 8.75 -1.11
CA ILE A 67 -0.52 8.09 -1.00
C ILE A 67 -0.33 6.58 -1.10
N GLY A 68 -1.08 5.83 -0.30
CA GLY A 68 -1.28 4.40 -0.44
C GLY A 68 -2.77 4.07 -0.39
N VAL A 69 -3.15 2.92 -0.93
CA VAL A 69 -4.51 2.39 -0.82
C VAL A 69 -4.43 0.99 -0.23
N SER A 70 -5.24 0.71 0.78
CA SER A 70 -5.25 -0.61 1.42
C SER A 70 -5.89 -1.67 0.53
N ASP A 71 -5.22 -2.83 0.46
CA ASP A 71 -5.67 -4.02 -0.26
C ASP A 71 -6.68 -4.85 0.58
N GLU A 72 -7.02 -6.05 0.10
CA GLU A 72 -7.94 -6.99 0.75
C GLU A 72 -7.47 -7.45 2.15
N ASN A 73 -6.18 -7.35 2.45
CA ASN A 73 -5.57 -7.64 3.74
C ASN A 73 -5.32 -6.37 4.58
N GLY A 74 -5.86 -5.24 4.15
CA GLY A 74 -5.62 -3.94 4.78
C GLY A 74 -4.21 -3.38 4.55
N ARG A 75 -3.36 -4.03 3.75
CA ARG A 75 -1.98 -3.61 3.50
C ARG A 75 -1.92 -2.46 2.52
N TYR A 76 -1.05 -1.49 2.79
CA TYR A 76 -0.78 -0.39 1.87
C TYR A 76 0.72 -0.18 1.66
N ASN A 77 1.06 0.38 0.51
CA ASN A 77 2.40 0.86 0.19
C ASN A 77 2.28 2.29 -0.33
N LEU A 78 3.16 3.16 0.13
CA LEU A 78 3.14 4.56 -0.29
C LEU A 78 3.82 4.77 -1.62
N LYS A 79 3.25 5.70 -2.39
CA LYS A 79 3.87 6.32 -3.57
C LYS A 79 3.71 7.83 -3.46
N THR A 80 4.73 8.55 -3.86
CA THR A 80 4.65 10.00 -3.98
C THR A 80 3.61 10.39 -5.05
N ARG A 81 3.16 11.65 -5.01
CA ARG A 81 2.29 12.20 -6.08
C ARG A 81 2.88 12.09 -7.50
N TYR A 82 4.17 11.87 -7.61
CA TYR A 82 4.87 11.70 -8.90
C TYR A 82 5.04 10.23 -9.30
N GLY A 83 4.61 9.28 -8.46
CA GLY A 83 4.65 7.84 -8.73
C GLY A 83 5.86 7.11 -8.15
N ASP A 84 6.82 7.83 -7.54
CA ASP A 84 7.97 7.21 -6.88
C ASP A 84 7.53 6.43 -5.64
N GLN A 85 8.16 5.30 -5.38
CA GLN A 85 7.88 4.49 -4.19
C GLN A 85 8.34 5.21 -2.92
N GLY A 86 7.54 5.12 -1.84
CA GLY A 86 7.89 5.61 -0.53
C GLY A 86 7.38 7.02 -0.19
N ALA A 87 8.04 7.65 0.78
CA ALA A 87 7.72 9.00 1.25
C ALA A 87 8.99 9.78 1.61
N VAL A 88 8.91 11.10 1.62
CA VAL A 88 10.00 11.98 2.04
C VAL A 88 10.39 11.67 3.50
N PRO A 89 11.68 11.60 3.86
CA PRO A 89 12.07 11.52 5.27
C PRO A 89 11.62 12.73 6.07
N GLY A 90 11.20 12.50 7.32
CA GLY A 90 10.77 13.55 8.25
C GLY A 90 9.35 13.33 8.77
N ARG A 91 8.85 14.36 9.46
CA ARG A 91 7.53 14.30 10.09
C ARG A 91 6.40 14.48 9.09
N HIS A 92 5.39 13.62 9.19
CA HIS A 92 4.20 13.63 8.36
C HIS A 92 2.94 13.72 9.20
N LYS A 93 1.96 14.44 8.67
CA LYS A 93 0.56 14.33 9.05
C LYS A 93 -0.06 13.23 8.19
N VAL A 94 -0.72 12.26 8.83
CA VAL A 94 -1.37 11.14 8.17
C VAL A 94 -2.86 11.28 8.30
N GLY A 95 -3.56 11.27 7.18
CA GLY A 95 -5.01 11.28 7.10
C GLY A 95 -5.54 10.10 6.29
N PHE A 96 -6.81 9.80 6.46
CA PHE A 96 -7.49 8.67 5.81
C PHE A 96 -8.74 9.14 5.10
N ASN A 97 -8.99 8.59 3.93
CA ASN A 97 -10.25 8.76 3.23
C ASN A 97 -10.56 7.52 2.38
N TYR A 98 -11.78 7.39 1.93
CA TYR A 98 -12.10 6.50 0.81
C TYR A 98 -12.01 7.34 -0.46
N GLY A 99 -11.19 6.92 -1.43
CA GLY A 99 -11.10 7.63 -2.70
C GLY A 99 -12.49 7.87 -3.30
N ASP A 100 -12.71 9.05 -3.86
CA ASP A 100 -14.03 9.56 -4.33
C ASP A 100 -14.69 8.77 -5.46
N THR A 101 -14.15 7.60 -5.82
CA THR A 101 -14.66 6.78 -6.92
C THR A 101 -16.04 6.18 -6.66
N ASP A 102 -16.37 5.88 -5.41
CA ASP A 102 -17.58 5.09 -5.12
C ASP A 102 -18.88 5.86 -5.18
N PRO A 103 -19.00 7.13 -4.71
CA PRO A 103 -20.19 7.95 -4.95
C PRO A 103 -20.43 8.23 -6.44
N GLY A 104 -19.37 8.51 -7.19
CA GLY A 104 -19.45 8.71 -8.64
C GLY A 104 -19.84 7.43 -9.38
N GLN A 105 -19.31 6.28 -8.97
CA GLN A 105 -19.64 4.98 -9.51
C GLN A 105 -21.11 4.62 -9.23
N MET A 106 -21.62 4.91 -8.04
CA MET A 106 -23.03 4.71 -7.70
C MET A 106 -23.95 5.52 -8.62
N GLY A 107 -23.63 6.79 -8.86
CA GLY A 107 -24.39 7.64 -9.77
C GLY A 107 -24.40 7.11 -11.20
N SER A 108 -23.25 6.69 -11.71
CA SER A 108 -23.10 6.11 -13.03
C SER A 108 -23.92 4.81 -13.20
N LEU A 109 -23.86 3.91 -12.22
CA LEU A 109 -24.64 2.67 -12.22
C LEU A 109 -26.16 2.92 -12.19
N GLN A 110 -26.61 3.92 -11.42
CA GLN A 110 -28.03 4.31 -11.37
C GLN A 110 -28.50 4.90 -12.71
N LEU A 111 -27.66 5.70 -13.37
CA LEU A 111 -27.98 6.24 -14.70
C LEU A 111 -28.09 5.11 -15.73
N MET A 112 -27.10 4.21 -15.77
CA MET A 112 -27.13 3.04 -16.66
C MET A 112 -28.35 2.15 -16.42
N LEU A 113 -28.80 2.00 -15.16
CA LEU A 113 -29.99 1.24 -14.82
C LEU A 113 -31.26 1.89 -15.39
N ARG A 114 -31.33 3.23 -15.38
CA ARG A 114 -32.45 3.96 -16.01
C ARG A 114 -32.51 3.76 -17.51
N GLU A 115 -31.33 3.73 -18.16
CA GLU A 115 -31.21 3.52 -19.61
C GLU A 115 -31.47 2.07 -20.02
N ALA A 116 -31.22 1.11 -19.12
CA ALA A 116 -31.41 -0.31 -19.38
C ALA A 116 -32.86 -0.81 -19.23
N LYS A 117 -33.83 0.10 -19.02
CA LYS A 117 -35.23 -0.28 -18.89
C LYS A 117 -35.73 -1.03 -20.13
N GLY A 118 -36.24 -2.25 -19.90
CA GLY A 118 -36.72 -3.16 -20.95
C GLY A 118 -35.71 -4.24 -21.38
N ASP A 119 -34.44 -4.14 -20.96
CA ASP A 119 -33.45 -5.20 -21.10
C ASP A 119 -33.28 -5.93 -19.75
N GLY A 120 -34.06 -6.97 -19.54
CA GLY A 120 -34.12 -7.68 -18.26
C GLY A 120 -32.76 -8.26 -17.80
N ALA A 121 -31.92 -8.72 -18.73
CA ALA A 121 -30.60 -9.27 -18.39
C ALA A 121 -29.62 -8.17 -17.92
N LYS A 122 -29.58 -7.06 -18.64
CA LYS A 122 -28.74 -5.90 -18.30
C LYS A 122 -29.21 -5.23 -17.01
N GLU A 123 -30.52 -5.12 -16.83
CA GLU A 123 -31.13 -4.56 -15.61
C GLU A 123 -30.77 -5.40 -14.39
N THR A 124 -30.86 -6.73 -14.47
CA THR A 124 -30.51 -7.65 -13.37
C THR A 124 -29.06 -7.51 -12.99
N LYS A 125 -28.14 -7.47 -13.96
CA LYS A 125 -26.69 -7.29 -13.73
C LYS A 125 -26.39 -5.97 -13.03
N LEU A 126 -26.99 -4.87 -13.49
CA LEU A 126 -26.77 -3.54 -12.90
C LEU A 126 -27.33 -3.44 -11.47
N ARG A 127 -28.48 -4.06 -11.20
CA ARG A 127 -29.02 -4.14 -9.84
C ARG A 127 -28.11 -4.90 -8.89
N ALA A 128 -27.49 -6.01 -9.35
CA ALA A 128 -26.52 -6.76 -8.57
C ALA A 128 -25.29 -5.91 -8.25
N GLN A 129 -24.73 -5.20 -9.22
CA GLN A 129 -23.58 -4.31 -9.01
C GLN A 129 -23.89 -3.17 -8.03
N ILE A 130 -25.08 -2.59 -8.12
CA ILE A 130 -25.53 -1.55 -7.19
C ILE A 130 -25.69 -2.11 -5.77
N ALA A 131 -26.20 -3.34 -5.62
CA ALA A 131 -26.34 -3.99 -4.32
C ALA A 131 -24.98 -4.29 -3.68
N GLU A 132 -24.04 -4.81 -4.44
CA GLU A 132 -22.66 -5.06 -4.02
C GLU A 132 -21.96 -3.75 -3.57
N LEU A 133 -22.05 -2.70 -4.38
CA LEU A 133 -21.46 -1.41 -4.03
C LEU A 133 -22.10 -0.80 -2.77
N LYS A 134 -23.43 -0.94 -2.59
CA LYS A 134 -24.12 -0.50 -1.37
C LYS A 134 -23.63 -1.23 -0.13
N GLU A 135 -23.43 -2.54 -0.23
CA GLU A 135 -22.94 -3.32 0.89
C GLU A 135 -21.50 -2.96 1.23
N LYS A 136 -20.63 -2.80 0.22
CA LYS A 136 -19.28 -2.29 0.39
C LYS A 136 -19.26 -0.93 1.10
N LEU A 137 -20.12 0.00 0.71
CA LEU A 137 -20.22 1.33 1.34
C LEU A 137 -20.76 1.26 2.78
N ARG A 138 -21.66 0.30 3.05
CA ARG A 138 -22.25 0.11 4.38
C ARG A 138 -21.28 -0.50 5.38
N SER A 139 -20.42 -1.40 4.92
CA SER A 139 -19.42 -2.07 5.76
C SER A 139 -18.21 -1.20 6.10
N ARG A 140 -18.09 0.00 5.50
CA ARG A 140 -16.97 0.91 5.77
C ARG A 140 -17.08 1.56 7.15
N PRO A 141 -15.97 1.64 7.91
CA PRO A 141 -15.88 2.49 9.09
C PRO A 141 -16.26 3.94 8.76
N LYS A 142 -17.17 4.53 9.53
CA LYS A 142 -17.76 5.84 9.19
C LYS A 142 -16.89 7.03 9.59
N ASN A 143 -16.01 6.88 10.57
CA ASN A 143 -15.30 7.98 11.20
C ASN A 143 -13.82 8.10 10.81
N ILE A 144 -13.39 7.48 9.70
CA ILE A 144 -11.98 7.47 9.30
C ILE A 144 -11.44 8.85 8.91
N MET A 145 -12.30 9.72 8.35
CA MET A 145 -11.89 11.04 7.85
C MET A 145 -11.48 12.01 8.96
N ASN A 146 -11.88 11.77 10.20
CA ASN A 146 -11.61 12.64 11.34
C ASN A 146 -10.36 12.23 12.13
N LYS A 147 -9.72 11.11 11.73
CA LYS A 147 -8.50 10.63 12.40
C LYS A 147 -7.27 11.19 11.72
N GLU A 148 -6.43 11.84 12.52
CA GLU A 148 -5.14 12.36 12.09
C GLU A 148 -4.06 11.79 13.00
N PHE A 149 -3.00 11.28 12.38
CA PHE A 149 -1.82 10.78 13.07
C PHE A 149 -0.60 11.59 12.66
N GLN A 150 0.42 11.60 13.50
CA GLN A 150 1.73 12.10 13.14
C GLN A 150 2.73 10.95 13.15
N VAL A 151 3.50 10.83 12.09
CA VAL A 151 4.51 9.78 11.92
C VAL A 151 5.81 10.42 11.45
N ASP A 152 6.92 9.97 12.04
CA ASP A 152 8.26 10.33 11.57
C ASP A 152 8.79 9.22 10.67
N ILE A 153 9.12 9.55 9.42
CA ILE A 153 9.74 8.64 8.45
C ILE A 153 11.25 8.83 8.49
N THR A 154 11.97 7.76 8.80
CA THR A 154 13.44 7.76 8.80
C THR A 154 13.99 7.60 7.40
N ALA A 155 15.31 7.72 7.24
CA ALA A 155 15.97 7.49 5.96
C ALA A 155 15.90 6.02 5.51
N GLU A 156 15.69 5.10 6.45
CA GLU A 156 15.51 3.66 6.22
C GLU A 156 14.09 3.30 5.81
N GLY A 157 13.14 4.21 6.01
CA GLY A 157 11.72 3.99 5.77
C GLY A 157 10.96 3.44 6.97
N ALA A 158 9.77 2.90 6.72
CA ALA A 158 8.93 2.25 7.72
C ALA A 158 8.12 1.12 7.06
N THR A 159 8.26 -0.11 7.55
CA THR A 159 7.55 -1.29 7.01
C THR A 159 6.40 -1.76 7.91
N ASP A 160 6.18 -1.09 9.02
CA ASP A 160 5.21 -1.40 10.07
C ASP A 160 4.40 -0.18 10.52
N ALA A 161 4.19 0.76 9.61
CA ALA A 161 3.36 1.95 9.84
C ALA A 161 1.88 1.56 9.88
N ASN A 162 1.49 0.82 10.94
CA ASN A 162 0.16 0.26 11.10
C ASN A 162 -0.78 1.25 11.78
N PHE A 163 -2.07 1.22 11.39
CA PHE A 163 -3.10 2.07 11.96
C PHE A 163 -4.32 1.26 12.34
N GLU A 164 -4.79 1.49 13.55
CA GLU A 164 -6.09 1.02 14.02
C GLU A 164 -7.11 2.16 13.91
N LEU A 165 -8.15 1.94 13.13
CA LEU A 165 -9.24 2.89 12.91
C LEU A 165 -10.45 2.42 13.73
N ASP A 166 -10.45 2.69 15.05
CA ASP A 166 -11.60 2.31 15.87
C ASP A 166 -12.87 3.01 15.40
N ASP A 167 -13.95 2.26 15.32
CA ASP A 167 -15.30 2.82 15.26
C ASP A 167 -15.66 3.33 16.66
N ALA A 168 -15.53 4.64 16.85
CA ALA A 168 -16.00 5.31 18.06
C ALA A 168 -17.50 5.64 17.93
#